data_99c2f6f1947a36736310cce750e38a4f
#
_entry.id   99c2f6f1947a36736310cce750e38a4f
#
_cell.length_a   1.000
_cell.length_b   1.000
_cell.length_c   1.000
_cell.angle_alpha   90.00
_cell.angle_beta   90.00
_cell.angle_gamma   90.00
#
_symmetry.space_group_name_H-M   'P 1'
#
loop_
_entity.id
_entity.type
_entity.pdbx_description
1 polymer ?
#
loop_
_entity_poly.entity_id
_entity_poly.type
_entity_poly.pdbx_seq_one_letter_code
_entity_poly.pdbx_strand_id
1 'polypeptide(L)'
;MFSFLSLLSLANPLVTNAPVTLPTAEQAQLVAQADVITIPQEVRSLPGGLDNVPVFNSNSPEIISSDGILLSTFPSRGKSDPSAHLDYTFNGRFDVFSHHVARGQDDRDTRTVYESILVHNPGNRPVTLTIRDGASHISQESPWNEIATGTSNLYSNNFSGPGSRVMNDVLRGRRQSSLPAQVTIPAGESHLLLNAPIPLRRLNVATDGTLPPGSPITPPPTSASSGEGPRLNGRSTLMRLNSSGPVYVASLAMHAPQTNGNERVPSLDEWKQLLFRGQLSTPRDLSPSRPGSHENPFRYGRVSGVAEGSQWRGTLSDRGSSQLAIPQPGAHISYGLSTLERNTFGTGQVQSAPVTARYGDTAYRANGNYGIEYNLAVPLVNNTDSPKTVALSMQTPLQNDSLNDALEFYASPEPRVFFRGTVLVIYQADDGRSRAAYTYLVQNRGEQGTPLAEVTLAPGEQRDMTVQLLYPPDATPPQVLTISTRE
;
A
#
# COMPACT_ATOMS: atom_id res chain seq x y z
N MET A 1 7.50 -68.30 35.73
CA MET A 1 7.78 -67.03 36.44
C MET A 1 7.70 -65.97 35.43
N PHE A 2 6.60 -65.24 35.44
CA PHE A 2 6.27 -64.24 34.43
C PHE A 2 6.78 -62.84 34.86
N SER A 3 7.49 -62.13 33.94
CA SER A 3 7.94 -60.78 34.17
C SER A 3 7.14 -59.87 33.24
N PHE A 4 6.39 -58.91 33.80
CA PHE A 4 5.62 -57.94 33.11
C PHE A 4 6.52 -56.80 32.70
N LEU A 5 6.59 -56.47 31.38
CA LEU A 5 7.10 -55.23 30.85
C LEU A 5 5.93 -54.23 30.79
N SER A 6 6.03 -53.14 31.55
CA SER A 6 5.14 -52.02 31.44
C SER A 6 5.64 -51.06 30.36
N LEU A 7 4.84 -50.86 29.31
CA LEU A 7 4.99 -49.81 28.31
C LEU A 7 4.54 -48.47 28.91
N LEU A 8 5.47 -47.55 29.07
CA LEU A 8 5.15 -46.14 29.32
C LEU A 8 4.79 -45.48 27.98
N SER A 9 3.53 -45.17 27.81
CA SER A 9 3.01 -44.31 26.74
C SER A 9 3.33 -42.87 27.07
N LEU A 10 4.18 -42.24 26.26
CA LEU A 10 4.38 -40.78 26.25
C LEU A 10 3.19 -40.12 25.57
N ALA A 11 2.27 -39.57 26.36
CA ALA A 11 1.19 -38.74 25.87
C ALA A 11 1.74 -37.36 25.49
N ASN A 12 1.63 -37.01 24.23
CA ASN A 12 1.81 -35.64 23.79
C ASN A 12 0.74 -34.74 24.43
N PRO A 13 1.08 -33.55 24.94
CA PRO A 13 0.08 -32.61 25.40
C PRO A 13 -0.68 -32.08 24.17
N LEU A 14 -1.95 -32.41 24.10
CA LEU A 14 -2.93 -31.75 23.24
C LEU A 14 -2.93 -30.28 23.56
N VAL A 15 -2.49 -29.46 22.59
CA VAL A 15 -2.74 -28.02 22.59
C VAL A 15 -4.25 -27.85 22.46
N THR A 16 -4.92 -27.59 23.55
CA THR A 16 -6.32 -27.19 23.57
C THR A 16 -6.38 -25.74 23.02
N ASN A 17 -6.77 -25.62 21.77
CA ASN A 17 -7.26 -24.35 21.25
C ASN A 17 -8.45 -23.93 22.13
N ALA A 18 -8.28 -22.86 22.91
CA ALA A 18 -9.40 -22.22 23.56
C ALA A 18 -10.45 -21.89 22.47
N PRO A 19 -11.71 -22.25 22.66
CA PRO A 19 -12.74 -21.91 21.69
C PRO A 19 -12.79 -20.39 21.59
N VAL A 20 -12.60 -19.85 20.37
CA VAL A 20 -13.00 -18.50 20.04
C VAL A 20 -14.51 -18.49 20.28
N THR A 21 -14.95 -17.91 21.38
CA THR A 21 -16.36 -17.71 21.66
C THR A 21 -16.85 -16.72 20.60
N LEU A 22 -17.53 -17.25 19.60
CA LEU A 22 -18.37 -16.44 18.73
C LEU A 22 -19.35 -15.68 19.62
N PRO A 23 -19.55 -14.36 19.37
CA PRO A 23 -20.54 -13.61 20.13
C PRO A 23 -21.87 -14.35 20.07
N THR A 24 -22.56 -14.43 21.22
CA THR A 24 -23.89 -15.02 21.26
C THR A 24 -24.84 -14.26 20.33
N ALA A 25 -25.87 -14.92 19.82
CA ALA A 25 -26.85 -14.28 18.93
C ALA A 25 -27.45 -12.99 19.54
N GLU A 26 -27.47 -12.86 20.86
CA GLU A 26 -27.86 -11.66 21.59
C GLU A 26 -26.81 -10.53 21.51
N GLN A 27 -25.52 -10.85 21.46
CA GLN A 27 -24.45 -9.86 21.23
C GLN A 27 -24.33 -9.46 19.75
N ALA A 28 -24.73 -10.35 18.83
CA ALA A 28 -24.85 -10.01 17.40
C ALA A 28 -26.09 -9.11 17.11
N GLN A 29 -27.10 -9.11 17.96
CA GLN A 29 -28.27 -8.23 17.82
C GLN A 29 -28.05 -6.81 18.39
N LEU A 30 -26.97 -6.55 19.11
CA LEU A 30 -26.62 -5.24 19.66
C LEU A 30 -25.64 -4.44 18.80
N VAL A 31 -25.24 -4.92 17.63
CA VAL A 31 -24.72 -4.06 16.57
C VAL A 31 -25.96 -3.37 16.01
N ALA A 32 -26.32 -2.19 16.56
CA ALA A 32 -27.32 -1.32 15.97
C ALA A 32 -27.01 -1.28 14.48
N GLN A 33 -27.99 -1.65 13.64
CA GLN A 33 -27.86 -1.60 12.20
C GLN A 33 -27.53 -0.14 11.89
N ALA A 34 -26.28 0.13 11.52
CA ALA A 34 -25.83 1.50 11.29
C ALA A 34 -26.76 2.09 10.21
N ASP A 35 -27.41 3.21 10.51
CA ASP A 35 -28.29 3.87 9.56
C ASP A 35 -27.54 4.19 8.28
N VAL A 36 -27.98 3.61 7.17
CA VAL A 36 -27.38 3.83 5.84
C VAL A 36 -28.07 5.03 5.20
N ILE A 37 -27.28 5.98 4.76
CA ILE A 37 -27.71 7.13 3.98
C ILE A 37 -27.38 6.86 2.52
N THR A 38 -28.37 6.89 1.65
CA THR A 38 -28.22 6.82 0.20
C THR A 38 -28.22 8.22 -0.39
N ILE A 39 -27.12 8.59 -1.04
CA ILE A 39 -26.94 9.91 -1.69
C ILE A 39 -26.95 9.72 -3.20
N PRO A 40 -27.93 10.31 -3.93
CA PRO A 40 -27.93 10.28 -5.39
C PRO A 40 -26.65 10.91 -5.95
N GLN A 41 -25.92 10.16 -6.77
CA GLN A 41 -24.68 10.60 -7.43
C GLN A 41 -24.53 9.85 -8.74
N GLU A 42 -24.11 10.55 -9.79
CA GLU A 42 -23.69 9.88 -11.02
C GLU A 42 -22.30 9.29 -10.84
N VAL A 43 -22.18 7.96 -10.79
CA VAL A 43 -20.90 7.28 -10.67
C VAL A 43 -20.41 6.90 -12.06
N ARG A 44 -19.24 7.43 -12.43
CA ARG A 44 -18.61 7.23 -13.73
C ARG A 44 -17.35 6.36 -13.62
N SER A 45 -17.05 5.61 -14.67
CA SER A 45 -15.73 5.00 -14.83
C SER A 45 -14.65 6.07 -14.89
N LEU A 46 -13.53 5.84 -14.21
CA LEU A 46 -12.39 6.75 -14.23
C LEU A 46 -11.76 6.77 -15.63
N PRO A 47 -11.69 7.93 -16.31
CA PRO A 47 -11.03 8.02 -17.60
C PRO A 47 -9.53 7.78 -17.52
N GLY A 48 -8.92 7.46 -18.69
CA GLY A 48 -7.49 7.22 -18.79
C GLY A 48 -7.11 5.76 -18.53
N GLY A 49 -5.94 5.54 -17.96
CA GLY A 49 -5.42 4.20 -17.73
C GLY A 49 -4.05 4.18 -17.05
N LEU A 50 -3.59 2.99 -16.75
CA LEU A 50 -2.24 2.72 -16.26
C LEU A 50 -1.21 2.91 -17.40
N ASP A 51 -0.03 3.37 -17.02
CA ASP A 51 1.15 3.28 -17.87
C ASP A 51 1.66 1.82 -17.96
N ASN A 52 2.75 1.59 -18.70
CA ASN A 52 3.37 0.28 -18.88
C ASN A 52 4.69 0.13 -18.10
N VAL A 53 4.92 0.98 -17.09
CA VAL A 53 6.13 0.89 -16.27
C VAL A 53 6.07 -0.36 -15.40
N PRO A 54 7.07 -1.27 -15.49
CA PRO A 54 7.09 -2.45 -14.63
C PRO A 54 7.36 -2.06 -13.18
N VAL A 55 6.70 -2.75 -12.26
CA VAL A 55 6.84 -2.56 -10.82
C VAL A 55 7.24 -3.87 -10.17
N PHE A 56 8.42 -3.90 -9.56
CA PHE A 56 8.79 -4.96 -8.62
C PHE A 56 7.94 -4.79 -7.37
N ASN A 57 6.94 -5.67 -7.17
CA ASN A 57 5.94 -5.53 -6.12
C ASN A 57 6.06 -6.70 -5.13
N SER A 58 6.68 -6.43 -3.98
CA SER A 58 6.94 -7.38 -2.90
C SER A 58 6.00 -7.07 -1.72
N ASN A 59 4.88 -7.79 -1.64
CA ASN A 59 3.86 -7.63 -0.61
C ASN A 59 3.28 -8.99 -0.15
N SER A 60 3.90 -10.10 -0.51
CA SER A 60 3.52 -11.46 -0.06
C SER A 60 4.75 -12.31 0.24
N PRO A 61 4.82 -12.94 1.43
CA PRO A 61 3.84 -12.83 2.50
C PRO A 61 3.89 -11.44 3.13
N GLU A 62 2.73 -10.92 3.54
CA GLU A 62 2.70 -9.65 4.28
C GLU A 62 3.41 -9.80 5.63
N ILE A 63 3.13 -10.90 6.33
CA ILE A 63 3.73 -11.18 7.64
C ILE A 63 4.96 -12.07 7.46
N ILE A 64 6.14 -11.51 7.74
CA ILE A 64 7.40 -12.26 7.77
C ILE A 64 7.52 -12.98 9.10
N SER A 65 7.67 -14.30 9.06
CA SER A 65 7.88 -15.15 10.24
C SER A 65 9.12 -16.04 10.12
N SER A 66 9.71 -16.14 8.93
CA SER A 66 10.93 -16.93 8.67
C SER A 66 11.87 -16.21 7.73
N ASP A 67 13.16 -16.54 7.82
CA ASP A 67 14.15 -16.14 6.84
C ASP A 67 13.80 -16.75 5.48
N GLY A 68 14.03 -15.97 4.40
CA GLY A 68 13.75 -16.46 3.07
C GLY A 68 13.63 -15.39 2.00
N ILE A 69 13.32 -15.84 0.80
CA ILE A 69 13.08 -15.02 -0.37
C ILE A 69 11.62 -14.53 -0.30
N LEU A 70 11.41 -13.20 -0.34
CA LEU A 70 10.10 -12.59 -0.43
C LEU A 70 9.66 -12.48 -1.90
N LEU A 71 10.57 -11.97 -2.75
CA LEU A 71 10.41 -11.89 -4.19
C LEU A 71 11.78 -11.92 -4.87
N SER A 72 11.94 -12.70 -5.94
CA SER A 72 13.16 -12.71 -6.73
C SER A 72 12.87 -12.77 -8.22
N THR A 73 13.46 -11.85 -8.98
CA THR A 73 13.42 -11.87 -10.45
C THR A 73 14.66 -12.49 -11.08
N PHE A 74 15.54 -13.06 -10.28
CA PHE A 74 16.73 -13.76 -10.76
C PHE A 74 16.38 -14.98 -11.61
N PRO A 75 17.33 -15.47 -12.42
CA PRO A 75 17.18 -16.75 -13.11
C PRO A 75 17.06 -17.91 -12.11
N SER A 76 16.15 -18.84 -12.41
CA SER A 76 15.92 -20.06 -11.64
C SER A 76 17.11 -21.04 -11.74
N ARG A 77 17.84 -20.98 -12.86
CA ARG A 77 18.99 -21.88 -13.12
C ARG A 77 20.11 -21.70 -12.09
N GLY A 78 20.55 -22.80 -11.51
CA GLY A 78 21.67 -22.82 -10.54
C GLY A 78 21.29 -22.41 -9.12
N LYS A 79 19.98 -22.28 -8.84
CA LYS A 79 19.45 -22.02 -7.50
C LYS A 79 19.05 -23.33 -6.82
N SER A 80 19.13 -23.34 -5.47
CA SER A 80 18.69 -24.51 -4.68
C SER A 80 17.18 -24.72 -4.76
N ASP A 81 16.42 -23.62 -4.81
CA ASP A 81 14.97 -23.62 -5.06
C ASP A 81 14.66 -22.83 -6.34
N PRO A 82 14.61 -23.46 -7.51
CA PRO A 82 14.30 -22.78 -8.77
C PRO A 82 12.93 -22.10 -8.76
N SER A 83 11.95 -22.62 -8.00
CA SER A 83 10.59 -22.08 -7.95
C SER A 83 10.47 -20.73 -7.23
N ALA A 84 11.50 -20.36 -6.45
CA ALA A 84 11.59 -19.08 -5.76
C ALA A 84 12.09 -17.93 -6.64
N HIS A 85 12.26 -18.15 -7.96
CA HIS A 85 12.82 -17.18 -8.89
C HIS A 85 11.97 -17.06 -10.16
N LEU A 86 11.67 -15.82 -10.59
CA LEU A 86 10.69 -15.55 -11.65
C LEU A 86 11.29 -15.33 -13.04
N ASP A 87 12.63 -15.36 -13.19
CA ASP A 87 13.31 -15.17 -14.49
C ASP A 87 12.87 -13.88 -15.22
N TYR A 88 12.84 -12.73 -14.53
CA TYR A 88 12.42 -11.46 -15.11
C TYR A 88 13.54 -10.43 -15.05
N THR A 89 13.74 -9.66 -16.13
CA THR A 89 14.80 -8.65 -16.24
C THR A 89 14.20 -7.26 -16.32
N PHE A 90 14.61 -6.36 -15.43
CA PHE A 90 14.32 -4.94 -15.54
C PHE A 90 15.37 -4.25 -16.41
N ASN A 91 14.93 -3.26 -17.20
CA ASN A 91 15.80 -2.39 -18.00
C ASN A 91 15.07 -1.06 -18.24
N GLY A 92 15.79 0.07 -18.14
CA GLY A 92 15.18 1.39 -18.23
C GLY A 92 14.38 1.74 -16.97
N ARG A 93 13.21 2.37 -17.14
CA ARG A 93 12.34 2.81 -16.05
C ARG A 93 11.61 1.63 -15.40
N PHE A 94 11.67 1.55 -14.08
CA PHE A 94 10.86 0.65 -13.27
C PHE A 94 10.71 1.19 -11.85
N ASP A 95 9.72 0.68 -11.11
CA ASP A 95 9.54 1.00 -9.71
C ASP A 95 9.75 -0.22 -8.83
N VAL A 96 10.10 0.02 -7.57
CA VAL A 96 10.18 -0.99 -6.52
C VAL A 96 9.21 -0.59 -5.42
N PHE A 97 8.23 -1.43 -5.16
CA PHE A 97 7.32 -1.33 -4.03
C PHE A 97 7.51 -2.55 -3.13
N SER A 98 7.64 -2.31 -1.83
CA SER A 98 7.71 -3.35 -0.80
C SER A 98 6.87 -2.93 0.41
N HIS A 99 6.09 -3.88 0.95
CA HIS A 99 5.36 -3.69 2.20
C HIS A 99 5.31 -5.00 2.96
N HIS A 100 6.01 -5.05 4.08
CA HIS A 100 6.08 -6.25 4.93
C HIS A 100 5.98 -5.90 6.39
N VAL A 101 5.37 -6.81 7.15
CA VAL A 101 5.18 -6.73 8.59
C VAL A 101 5.97 -7.86 9.23
N ALA A 102 6.82 -7.57 10.20
CA ALA A 102 7.45 -8.61 11.00
C ALA A 102 6.65 -8.85 12.28
N ARG A 103 6.43 -10.12 12.58
CA ARG A 103 5.69 -10.57 13.76
C ARG A 103 6.57 -11.44 14.63
N GLY A 104 6.71 -11.10 15.91
CA GLY A 104 7.35 -11.94 16.91
C GLY A 104 6.59 -13.26 17.16
N GLN A 105 7.29 -14.29 17.57
CA GLN A 105 6.69 -15.57 17.92
C GLN A 105 5.81 -15.45 19.18
N ASP A 106 6.25 -14.64 20.13
CA ASP A 106 5.55 -14.30 21.36
C ASP A 106 5.99 -12.89 21.85
N ASP A 107 5.48 -12.46 22.99
CA ASP A 107 5.76 -11.14 23.60
C ASP A 107 7.23 -10.97 24.01
N ARG A 108 8.00 -12.06 24.11
CA ARG A 108 9.42 -12.06 24.50
C ARG A 108 10.34 -12.01 23.29
N ASP A 109 9.80 -12.22 22.10
CA ASP A 109 10.58 -12.14 20.88
C ASP A 109 10.95 -10.68 20.58
N THR A 110 12.18 -10.33 20.90
CA THR A 110 12.73 -8.98 20.71
C THR A 110 13.76 -8.91 19.59
N ARG A 111 13.91 -10.00 18.82
CA ARG A 111 14.84 -10.07 17.69
C ARG A 111 14.52 -8.98 16.64
N THR A 112 15.45 -8.79 15.75
CA THR A 112 15.26 -7.92 14.59
C THR A 112 15.23 -8.76 13.32
N VAL A 113 14.18 -8.60 12.50
CA VAL A 113 14.18 -9.05 11.11
C VAL A 113 14.76 -7.94 10.26
N TYR A 114 15.62 -8.25 9.31
CA TYR A 114 16.07 -7.33 8.28
C TYR A 114 15.35 -7.64 6.97
N GLU A 115 14.94 -6.61 6.27
CA GLU A 115 14.51 -6.65 4.88
C GLU A 115 15.62 -6.09 4.00
N SER A 116 15.94 -6.77 2.90
CA SER A 116 16.84 -6.25 1.88
C SER A 116 16.17 -6.15 0.52
N ILE A 117 16.58 -5.13 -0.25
CA ILE A 117 16.33 -5.04 -1.69
C ILE A 117 17.71 -5.08 -2.35
N LEU A 118 17.99 -6.19 -3.03
CA LEU A 118 19.23 -6.47 -3.71
C LEU A 118 19.04 -6.34 -5.21
N VAL A 119 19.96 -5.60 -5.87
CA VAL A 119 20.00 -5.47 -7.33
C VAL A 119 21.28 -6.08 -7.85
N HIS A 120 21.20 -6.82 -8.97
CA HIS A 120 22.33 -7.49 -9.62
C HIS A 120 22.41 -7.07 -11.07
N ASN A 121 23.64 -6.78 -11.52
CA ASN A 121 23.95 -6.55 -12.91
C ASN A 121 24.43 -7.86 -13.58
N PRO A 122 23.61 -8.54 -14.39
CA PRO A 122 24.01 -9.78 -15.05
C PRO A 122 24.89 -9.56 -16.29
N GLY A 123 25.08 -8.30 -16.71
CA GLY A 123 25.78 -7.94 -17.91
C GLY A 123 27.31 -8.01 -17.78
N ASN A 124 28.00 -7.72 -18.88
CA ASN A 124 29.46 -7.65 -18.96
C ASN A 124 30.02 -6.21 -18.91
N ARG A 125 29.16 -5.23 -18.66
CA ARG A 125 29.51 -3.80 -18.50
C ARG A 125 28.86 -3.25 -17.23
N PRO A 126 29.44 -2.21 -16.62
CA PRO A 126 28.77 -1.53 -15.49
C PRO A 126 27.39 -0.99 -15.87
N VAL A 127 26.45 -1.09 -14.95
CA VAL A 127 25.11 -0.52 -15.06
C VAL A 127 24.97 0.59 -14.04
N THR A 128 24.48 1.75 -14.48
CA THR A 128 24.11 2.86 -13.59
C THR A 128 22.61 2.80 -13.29
N LEU A 129 22.30 2.69 -12.02
CA LEU A 129 20.96 2.76 -11.49
C LEU A 129 20.72 4.15 -10.90
N THR A 130 19.78 4.91 -11.45
CA THR A 130 19.38 6.24 -10.97
C THR A 130 18.14 6.11 -10.13
N ILE A 131 18.15 6.61 -8.89
CA ILE A 131 17.01 6.67 -7.99
C ILE A 131 16.45 8.10 -8.05
N ARG A 132 15.33 8.26 -8.73
CA ARG A 132 14.69 9.55 -8.97
C ARG A 132 14.10 10.14 -7.70
N ASP A 133 13.25 9.37 -7.07
CA ASP A 133 12.62 9.61 -5.79
C ASP A 133 12.43 8.27 -5.07
N GLY A 134 12.30 8.29 -3.76
CA GLY A 134 12.09 7.08 -2.98
C GLY A 134 12.24 7.30 -1.48
N ALA A 135 11.56 6.45 -0.74
CA ALA A 135 11.60 6.42 0.71
C ALA A 135 11.37 5.00 1.23
N SER A 136 11.86 4.74 2.42
CA SER A 136 11.57 3.54 3.20
C SER A 136 11.37 3.93 4.65
N HIS A 137 10.20 3.63 5.20
CA HIS A 137 9.86 3.95 6.58
C HIS A 137 9.36 2.71 7.32
N ILE A 138 9.56 2.71 8.63
CA ILE A 138 9.07 1.69 9.55
C ILE A 138 8.16 2.34 10.56
N SER A 139 7.08 1.66 10.95
CA SER A 139 6.28 2.02 12.11
C SER A 139 5.75 0.78 12.80
N GLN A 140 5.19 0.94 13.97
CA GLN A 140 4.28 -0.05 14.52
C GLN A 140 3.11 -0.20 13.53
N GLU A 141 2.70 -1.44 13.25
CA GLU A 141 1.58 -1.72 12.36
C GLU A 141 0.29 -1.10 12.92
N SER A 142 -0.46 -0.46 12.02
CA SER A 142 -1.69 0.27 12.37
C SER A 142 -1.53 1.16 13.60
N PRO A 143 -0.58 2.10 13.61
CA PRO A 143 -0.40 2.98 14.76
C PRO A 143 -1.67 3.79 14.99
N TRP A 144 -2.09 3.84 16.23
CA TRP A 144 -3.30 4.55 16.67
C TRP A 144 -3.01 6.04 16.90
N ASN A 145 -2.53 6.72 15.88
CA ASN A 145 -2.41 8.16 15.93
C ASN A 145 -3.71 8.79 15.47
N GLU A 146 -4.39 9.45 16.37
CA GLU A 146 -5.58 10.23 16.05
C GLU A 146 -5.15 11.51 15.34
N ILE A 147 -5.22 11.50 14.01
CA ILE A 147 -5.04 12.69 13.19
C ILE A 147 -6.41 13.06 12.63
N ALA A 148 -6.81 14.31 12.85
CA ALA A 148 -8.09 14.79 12.36
C ALA A 148 -8.18 14.70 10.83
N THR A 149 -9.32 14.24 10.31
CA THR A 149 -9.62 14.21 8.87
C THR A 149 -9.45 15.61 8.26
N GLY A 150 -8.90 15.67 7.04
CA GLY A 150 -8.72 16.91 6.32
C GLY A 150 -7.59 17.80 6.86
N THR A 151 -6.71 17.28 7.69
CA THR A 151 -5.57 18.03 8.23
C THR A 151 -4.60 18.45 7.13
N SER A 152 -4.22 19.73 7.09
CA SER A 152 -3.20 20.22 6.16
C SER A 152 -1.86 19.52 6.39
N ASN A 153 -1.27 19.02 5.32
CA ASN A 153 0.04 18.35 5.34
C ASN A 153 1.11 19.10 4.56
N LEU A 154 0.99 20.44 4.48
CA LEU A 154 1.89 21.28 3.71
C LEU A 154 3.38 21.06 4.09
N TYR A 155 3.66 20.86 5.37
CA TYR A 155 5.02 20.68 5.88
C TYR A 155 5.43 19.20 5.97
N SER A 156 4.58 18.26 5.56
CA SER A 156 4.89 16.83 5.57
C SER A 156 5.19 16.26 6.97
N ASN A 157 4.46 16.70 7.96
CA ASN A 157 4.61 16.28 9.36
C ASN A 157 3.40 15.51 9.91
N ASN A 158 2.33 15.39 9.10
CA ASN A 158 1.15 14.63 9.44
C ASN A 158 1.12 13.34 8.62
N PHE A 159 1.25 12.21 9.28
CA PHE A 159 1.10 10.88 8.67
C PHE A 159 0.99 9.83 9.77
N SER A 160 0.37 8.71 9.43
CA SER A 160 0.19 7.55 10.28
C SER A 160 0.51 6.29 9.46
N GLY A 161 1.34 5.41 10.01
CA GLY A 161 1.80 4.21 9.32
C GLY A 161 2.99 4.45 8.35
N PRO A 162 3.75 3.37 8.04
CA PRO A 162 4.93 3.48 7.21
C PRO A 162 4.57 3.77 5.75
N GLY A 163 3.46 3.20 5.26
CA GLY A 163 3.01 3.33 3.89
C GLY A 163 2.58 4.74 3.56
N SER A 164 1.72 5.35 4.36
CA SER A 164 1.26 6.72 4.12
C SER A 164 2.41 7.73 4.16
N ARG A 165 3.44 7.51 4.98
CA ARG A 165 4.64 8.35 5.00
C ARG A 165 5.47 8.19 3.72
N VAL A 166 5.73 6.97 3.29
CA VAL A 166 6.44 6.69 2.04
C VAL A 166 5.74 7.35 0.85
N MET A 167 4.41 7.15 0.74
CA MET A 167 3.63 7.73 -0.35
C MET A 167 3.65 9.26 -0.32
N ASN A 168 3.59 9.88 0.87
CA ASN A 168 3.70 11.33 1.00
C ASN A 168 5.08 11.86 0.56
N ASP A 169 6.18 11.19 0.91
CA ASP A 169 7.51 11.63 0.51
C ASP A 169 7.72 11.50 -1.01
N VAL A 170 7.29 10.37 -1.60
CA VAL A 170 7.40 10.14 -3.05
C VAL A 170 6.45 11.04 -3.85
N LEU A 171 5.22 11.31 -3.36
CA LEU A 171 4.30 12.29 -3.96
C LEU A 171 4.91 13.69 -4.06
N ARG A 172 5.78 14.04 -3.12
CA ARG A 172 6.52 15.32 -3.11
C ARG A 172 7.80 15.29 -3.94
N GLY A 173 8.09 14.21 -4.68
CA GLY A 173 9.31 14.03 -5.45
C GLY A 173 10.57 13.95 -4.57
N ARG A 174 10.44 13.51 -3.31
CA ARG A 174 11.55 13.41 -2.39
C ARG A 174 12.29 12.09 -2.56
N ARG A 175 13.60 12.17 -2.39
CA ARG A 175 14.45 11.01 -2.17
C ARG A 175 15.03 11.09 -0.76
N GLN A 176 14.82 10.05 0.03
CA GLN A 176 15.35 9.95 1.38
C GLN A 176 16.89 9.99 1.36
N SER A 177 17.52 10.69 2.31
CA SER A 177 18.98 10.91 2.32
C SER A 177 19.80 9.61 2.40
N SER A 178 19.22 8.54 2.93
CA SER A 178 19.82 7.21 2.95
C SER A 178 19.86 6.52 1.58
N LEU A 179 19.09 7.01 0.60
CA LEU A 179 19.07 6.49 -0.77
C LEU A 179 19.99 7.36 -1.65
N PRO A 180 21.05 6.80 -2.27
CA PRO A 180 21.90 7.55 -3.17
C PRO A 180 21.15 7.98 -4.44
N ALA A 181 21.57 9.08 -5.07
CA ALA A 181 20.97 9.51 -6.33
C ALA A 181 21.27 8.52 -7.46
N GLN A 182 22.44 7.96 -7.44
CA GLN A 182 22.93 7.00 -8.43
C GLN A 182 23.82 5.94 -7.77
N VAL A 183 23.75 4.74 -8.32
CA VAL A 183 24.61 3.61 -7.96
C VAL A 183 25.15 3.03 -9.25
N THR A 184 26.45 2.84 -9.33
CA THR A 184 27.09 2.08 -10.42
C THR A 184 27.35 0.66 -9.94
N ILE A 185 26.76 -0.31 -10.60
CA ILE A 185 26.92 -1.73 -10.31
C ILE A 185 27.85 -2.33 -11.35
N PRO A 186 29.08 -2.78 -10.98
CA PRO A 186 30.01 -3.41 -11.92
C PRO A 186 29.41 -4.66 -12.58
N ALA A 187 30.00 -5.09 -13.68
CA ALA A 187 29.62 -6.32 -14.39
C ALA A 187 29.63 -7.53 -13.45
N GLY A 188 28.57 -8.31 -13.40
CA GLY A 188 28.42 -9.51 -12.54
C GLY A 188 28.27 -9.23 -11.05
N GLU A 189 28.20 -7.97 -10.62
CA GLU A 189 28.13 -7.60 -9.20
C GLU A 189 26.72 -7.29 -8.74
N SER A 190 26.56 -7.28 -7.41
CA SER A 190 25.29 -6.96 -6.73
C SER A 190 25.46 -5.78 -5.79
N HIS A 191 24.38 -5.04 -5.58
CA HIS A 191 24.30 -3.91 -4.66
C HIS A 191 23.03 -3.98 -3.82
N LEU A 192 23.13 -3.61 -2.53
CA LEU A 192 21.96 -3.49 -1.64
C LEU A 192 21.40 -2.07 -1.75
N LEU A 193 20.22 -1.92 -2.33
CA LEU A 193 19.47 -0.66 -2.29
C LEU A 193 18.83 -0.43 -0.92
N LEU A 194 18.44 -1.50 -0.26
CA LEU A 194 17.90 -1.50 1.09
C LEU A 194 18.55 -2.64 1.88
N ASN A 195 18.87 -2.36 3.14
CA ASN A 195 19.24 -3.33 4.15
C ASN A 195 18.77 -2.76 5.50
N ALA A 196 17.50 -2.97 5.82
CA ALA A 196 16.83 -2.19 6.84
C ALA A 196 16.13 -3.06 7.88
N PRO A 197 16.18 -2.67 9.18
CA PRO A 197 15.61 -3.46 10.25
C PRO A 197 14.08 -3.33 10.34
N ILE A 198 13.43 -4.43 10.76
CA ILE A 198 12.06 -4.48 11.25
C ILE A 198 12.14 -5.18 12.63
N PRO A 199 12.31 -4.44 13.72
CA PRO A 199 12.42 -5.03 15.05
C PRO A 199 11.12 -5.68 15.50
N LEU A 200 11.21 -6.82 16.20
CA LEU A 200 10.06 -7.50 16.78
C LEU A 200 9.68 -6.95 18.17
N ARG A 201 10.36 -5.90 18.60
CA ARG A 201 10.12 -5.19 19.88
C ARG A 201 9.38 -3.88 19.64
N ARG A 202 8.82 -3.33 20.71
CA ARG A 202 8.19 -2.01 20.68
C ARG A 202 9.18 -0.95 20.16
N LEU A 203 8.73 -0.12 19.24
CA LEU A 203 9.49 1.02 18.77
C LEU A 203 9.34 2.18 19.76
N ASN A 204 10.46 2.79 20.14
CA ASN A 204 10.47 4.05 20.86
C ASN A 204 10.64 5.19 19.85
N VAL A 205 9.53 5.62 19.28
CA VAL A 205 9.49 6.56 18.15
C VAL A 205 8.60 7.75 18.46
N ALA A 206 8.72 8.79 17.64
CA ALA A 206 7.84 9.95 17.69
C ALA A 206 6.36 9.57 17.51
N THR A 207 5.47 10.53 17.70
CA THR A 207 4.00 10.34 17.72
C THR A 207 3.43 9.62 16.49
N ASP A 208 4.09 9.75 15.35
CA ASP A 208 3.70 9.08 14.10
C ASP A 208 4.13 7.59 14.01
N GLY A 209 4.95 7.13 14.94
CA GLY A 209 5.42 5.74 14.98
C GLY A 209 6.41 5.35 13.88
N THR A 210 6.89 6.25 13.01
CA THR A 210 7.74 5.90 11.87
C THR A 210 9.22 6.20 12.09
N LEU A 211 10.08 5.31 11.55
CA LEU A 211 11.53 5.46 11.57
C LEU A 211 12.09 5.29 10.16
N PRO A 212 12.91 6.23 9.67
CA PRO A 212 13.67 6.05 8.43
C PRO A 212 14.68 4.90 8.54
N PRO A 213 15.12 4.30 7.43
CA PRO A 213 16.21 3.33 7.43
C PRO A 213 17.49 3.88 8.08
N GLY A 214 18.19 3.04 8.84
CA GLY A 214 19.41 3.45 9.55
C GLY A 214 19.20 4.28 10.82
N SER A 215 17.95 4.60 11.17
CA SER A 215 17.68 5.27 12.45
C SER A 215 18.04 4.37 13.63
N PRO A 216 18.64 4.91 14.71
CA PRO A 216 18.90 4.14 15.90
C PRO A 216 17.60 3.60 16.50
N ILE A 217 17.58 2.32 16.84
CA ILE A 217 16.45 1.71 17.52
C ILE A 217 16.81 1.65 19.00
N THR A 218 16.14 2.50 19.77
CA THR A 218 16.28 2.48 21.22
C THR A 218 15.44 1.35 21.80
N PRO A 219 16.03 0.43 22.57
CA PRO A 219 15.25 -0.60 23.24
C PRO A 219 14.18 0.05 24.13
N PRO A 220 12.98 -0.51 24.26
CA PRO A 220 11.99 0.00 25.21
C PRO A 220 12.54 -0.11 26.62
N PRO A 221 12.13 0.78 27.55
CA PRO A 221 12.40 0.58 28.94
C PRO A 221 11.87 -0.79 29.38
N THR A 222 12.63 -1.50 30.20
CA THR A 222 12.41 -2.90 30.61
C THR A 222 11.12 -3.15 31.42
N SER A 223 10.27 -2.17 31.57
CA SER A 223 9.00 -2.26 32.30
C SER A 223 7.83 -2.16 31.35
N ALA A 224 7.37 -3.26 30.84
CA ALA A 224 5.95 -3.54 30.58
C ALA A 224 5.77 -4.82 29.77
N SER A 225 5.65 -5.90 30.43
CA SER A 225 4.83 -7.02 29.98
C SER A 225 3.37 -6.57 30.10
N SER A 226 2.84 -5.95 29.10
CA SER A 226 1.44 -5.46 29.10
C SER A 226 0.46 -6.49 28.59
N GLY A 227 0.72 -7.80 28.60
CA GLY A 227 -0.25 -8.82 28.16
C GLY A 227 -0.81 -8.62 26.73
N GLU A 228 -0.23 -7.70 25.98
CA GLU A 228 -0.54 -7.47 24.58
C GLU A 228 0.24 -8.48 23.74
N GLY A 229 -0.42 -9.12 22.80
CA GLY A 229 0.19 -10.15 21.93
C GLY A 229 1.45 -9.66 21.20
N PRO A 230 2.10 -10.52 20.39
CA PRO A 230 3.37 -10.23 19.74
C PRO A 230 3.31 -8.92 18.94
N ARG A 231 4.38 -8.14 19.04
CA ARG A 231 4.46 -6.83 18.36
C ARG A 231 4.50 -7.01 16.85
N LEU A 232 3.81 -6.13 16.16
CA LEU A 232 3.76 -6.04 14.72
C LEU A 232 4.35 -4.70 14.30
N ASN A 233 5.48 -4.74 13.62
CA ASN A 233 6.10 -3.55 13.02
C ASN A 233 6.16 -3.75 11.51
N GLY A 234 5.69 -2.75 10.76
CA GLY A 234 5.66 -2.77 9.30
C GLY A 234 6.71 -1.86 8.70
N ARG A 235 7.29 -2.28 7.57
CA ARG A 235 8.12 -1.44 6.72
C ARG A 235 7.49 -1.33 5.35
N SER A 236 7.40 -0.10 4.86
CA SER A 236 7.03 0.17 3.47
C SER A 236 8.18 0.86 2.77
N THR A 237 8.37 0.52 1.49
CA THR A 237 9.39 1.09 0.62
C THR A 237 8.77 1.36 -0.74
N LEU A 238 9.05 2.53 -1.31
CA LEU A 238 8.76 2.85 -2.70
C LEU A 238 9.95 3.58 -3.28
N MET A 239 10.44 3.13 -4.44
CA MET A 239 11.52 3.78 -5.18
C MET A 239 11.17 3.83 -6.66
N ARG A 240 11.40 4.97 -7.31
CA ARG A 240 11.27 5.15 -8.75
C ARG A 240 12.65 5.17 -9.38
N LEU A 241 12.91 4.21 -10.22
CA LEU A 241 14.25 3.88 -10.69
C LEU A 241 14.36 3.98 -12.21
N ASN A 242 15.60 4.20 -12.67
CA ASN A 242 15.96 4.03 -14.07
C ASN A 242 17.31 3.33 -14.16
N SER A 243 17.35 2.21 -14.87
CA SER A 243 18.58 1.43 -15.11
C SER A 243 19.12 1.67 -16.51
N SER A 244 20.43 1.87 -16.62
CA SER A 244 21.12 2.02 -17.91
C SER A 244 21.33 0.70 -18.66
N GLY A 245 20.97 -0.41 -18.07
CA GLY A 245 21.12 -1.76 -18.62
C GLY A 245 20.30 -2.78 -17.82
N PRO A 246 20.35 -4.06 -18.23
CA PRO A 246 19.57 -5.11 -17.58
C PRO A 246 19.99 -5.35 -16.13
N VAL A 247 18.99 -5.51 -15.23
CA VAL A 247 19.23 -5.85 -13.83
C VAL A 247 18.19 -6.86 -13.33
N TYR A 248 18.59 -7.68 -12.36
CA TYR A 248 17.70 -8.50 -11.55
C TYR A 248 17.52 -7.85 -10.19
N VAL A 249 16.34 -8.06 -9.59
CA VAL A 249 16.00 -7.52 -8.27
C VAL A 249 15.49 -8.64 -7.38
N ALA A 250 15.87 -8.62 -6.09
CA ALA A 250 15.34 -9.52 -5.09
C ALA A 250 15.04 -8.77 -3.79
N SER A 251 13.92 -9.13 -3.15
CA SER A 251 13.55 -8.78 -1.79
C SER A 251 13.67 -10.01 -0.91
N LEU A 252 14.39 -9.88 0.20
CA LEU A 252 14.76 -10.98 1.09
C LEU A 252 14.52 -10.57 2.54
N ALA A 253 14.19 -11.53 3.38
CA ALA A 253 14.06 -11.36 4.82
C ALA A 253 15.00 -12.28 5.59
N MET A 254 15.62 -11.75 6.65
CA MET A 254 16.52 -12.51 7.51
C MET A 254 16.48 -11.96 8.93
N HIS A 255 16.41 -12.85 9.93
CA HIS A 255 16.70 -12.44 11.29
C HIS A 255 18.15 -11.94 11.41
N ALA A 256 18.36 -10.92 12.23
CA ALA A 256 19.68 -10.34 12.45
C ALA A 256 20.68 -11.43 12.83
N PRO A 257 21.78 -11.58 12.08
CA PRO A 257 22.86 -12.48 12.48
C PRO A 257 23.44 -12.06 13.82
N GLN A 258 23.93 -13.01 14.59
CA GLN A 258 24.53 -12.74 15.89
C GLN A 258 26.04 -12.91 15.88
N THR A 259 26.74 -12.02 16.58
CA THR A 259 28.17 -12.13 16.85
C THR A 259 28.38 -11.86 18.33
N ASN A 260 28.97 -12.83 19.05
CA ASN A 260 29.18 -12.76 20.50
C ASN A 260 27.90 -12.41 21.29
N GLY A 261 26.74 -12.96 20.86
CA GLY A 261 25.45 -12.72 21.51
C GLY A 261 24.76 -11.41 21.17
N ASN A 262 25.33 -10.58 20.31
CA ASN A 262 24.75 -9.31 19.86
C ASN A 262 24.27 -9.39 18.40
N GLU A 263 23.13 -8.82 18.12
CA GLU A 263 22.62 -8.69 16.76
C GLU A 263 23.53 -7.74 15.94
N ARG A 264 23.69 -8.06 14.67
CA ARG A 264 24.35 -7.21 13.70
C ARG A 264 23.59 -7.13 12.38
N VAL A 265 23.92 -6.13 11.60
CA VAL A 265 23.39 -5.96 10.25
C VAL A 265 23.86 -7.11 9.35
N PRO A 266 22.99 -7.76 8.57
CA PRO A 266 23.38 -8.76 7.59
C PRO A 266 24.29 -8.17 6.51
N SER A 267 25.33 -8.92 6.12
CA SER A 267 26.26 -8.55 5.05
C SER A 267 25.68 -8.86 3.66
N LEU A 268 26.27 -8.27 2.61
CA LEU A 268 25.89 -8.58 1.22
C LEU A 268 26.09 -10.07 0.89
N ASP A 269 27.15 -10.70 1.42
CA ASP A 269 27.41 -12.12 1.15
C ASP A 269 26.38 -13.03 1.82
N GLU A 270 25.89 -12.71 3.01
CA GLU A 270 24.81 -13.45 3.66
C GLU A 270 23.51 -13.33 2.86
N TRP A 271 23.20 -12.15 2.33
CA TRP A 271 22.07 -11.97 1.44
C TRP A 271 22.20 -12.73 0.13
N LYS A 272 23.41 -12.73 -0.50
CA LYS A 272 23.68 -13.54 -1.68
C LYS A 272 23.53 -15.03 -1.36
N GLN A 273 24.03 -15.49 -0.22
CA GLN A 273 23.88 -16.88 0.20
C GLN A 273 22.43 -17.28 0.36
N LEU A 274 21.61 -16.43 1.02
CA LEU A 274 20.17 -16.64 1.16
C LEU A 274 19.49 -16.69 -0.21
N LEU A 275 19.80 -15.76 -1.11
CA LEU A 275 19.24 -15.72 -2.46
C LEU A 275 19.55 -16.99 -3.27
N PHE A 276 20.77 -17.56 -3.13
CA PHE A 276 21.18 -18.74 -3.91
C PHE A 276 20.73 -20.07 -3.31
N ARG A 277 20.60 -20.16 -1.98
CA ARG A 277 20.36 -21.41 -1.24
C ARG A 277 19.04 -21.44 -0.50
N GLY A 278 18.41 -20.28 -0.29
CA GLY A 278 17.17 -20.15 0.45
C GLY A 278 15.95 -20.59 -0.35
N GLN A 279 14.85 -20.65 0.36
CA GLN A 279 13.51 -20.92 -0.14
C GLN A 279 12.64 -19.68 0.03
N LEU A 280 11.41 -19.71 -0.48
CA LEU A 280 10.44 -18.65 -0.20
C LEU A 280 10.17 -18.56 1.31
N SER A 281 10.10 -17.33 1.83
CA SER A 281 9.70 -17.06 3.22
C SER A 281 8.30 -17.63 3.50
N THR A 282 8.12 -18.21 4.69
CA THR A 282 6.88 -18.88 5.12
C THR A 282 6.38 -18.34 6.46
N PRO A 283 5.09 -18.50 6.81
CA PRO A 283 4.02 -19.08 5.98
C PRO A 283 3.67 -18.19 4.79
N ARG A 284 3.23 -18.81 3.70
CA ARG A 284 2.71 -18.08 2.55
C ARG A 284 1.28 -17.60 2.82
N ASP A 285 0.89 -16.52 2.15
CA ASP A 285 -0.50 -16.05 2.19
C ASP A 285 -1.45 -17.05 1.52
N LEU A 286 -2.74 -16.93 1.81
CA LEU A 286 -3.76 -17.75 1.16
C LEU A 286 -3.80 -17.44 -0.35
N SER A 287 -3.84 -18.50 -1.16
CA SER A 287 -3.92 -18.37 -2.61
C SER A 287 -5.14 -17.57 -3.06
N PRO A 288 -4.98 -16.69 -4.05
CA PRO A 288 -6.07 -15.85 -4.56
C PRO A 288 -7.10 -16.67 -5.35
N SER A 289 -8.32 -16.16 -5.39
CA SER A 289 -9.33 -16.59 -6.36
C SER A 289 -8.92 -16.20 -7.77
N ARG A 290 -9.30 -17.00 -8.77
CA ARG A 290 -9.04 -16.66 -10.17
C ARG A 290 -9.90 -15.44 -10.57
N PRO A 291 -9.36 -14.49 -11.36
CA PRO A 291 -10.16 -13.41 -11.92
C PRO A 291 -11.39 -13.95 -12.68
N GLY A 292 -12.53 -13.29 -12.49
CA GLY A 292 -13.82 -13.72 -13.09
C GLY A 292 -14.46 -14.93 -12.41
N SER A 293 -13.89 -15.49 -11.35
CA SER A 293 -14.50 -16.61 -10.62
C SER A 293 -15.67 -16.16 -9.74
N HIS A 294 -16.60 -17.09 -9.50
CA HIS A 294 -17.75 -16.88 -8.61
C HIS A 294 -17.49 -17.33 -7.16
N GLU A 295 -16.23 -17.56 -6.79
CA GLU A 295 -15.90 -17.94 -5.41
C GLU A 295 -16.44 -16.94 -4.39
N ASN A 296 -16.97 -17.46 -3.27
CA ASN A 296 -17.47 -16.65 -2.19
C ASN A 296 -17.01 -17.23 -0.84
N PRO A 297 -16.19 -16.52 -0.03
CA PRO A 297 -15.67 -15.19 -0.31
C PRO A 297 -14.63 -15.18 -1.44
N PHE A 298 -14.61 -14.12 -2.24
CA PHE A 298 -13.58 -13.88 -3.23
C PHE A 298 -12.28 -13.44 -2.55
N ARG A 299 -11.18 -14.11 -2.81
CA ARG A 299 -9.86 -13.81 -2.25
C ARG A 299 -9.02 -13.05 -3.28
N TYR A 300 -8.70 -11.81 -2.99
CA TYR A 300 -7.84 -10.99 -3.86
C TYR A 300 -6.38 -11.47 -3.84
N GLY A 301 -5.89 -11.92 -2.67
CA GLY A 301 -4.49 -12.25 -2.42
C GLY A 301 -3.58 -11.01 -2.39
N ARG A 302 -2.32 -11.23 -2.02
CA ARG A 302 -1.26 -10.21 -2.04
C ARG A 302 -0.27 -10.48 -3.17
N VAL A 303 0.39 -9.42 -3.63
CA VAL A 303 1.34 -9.51 -4.75
C VAL A 303 2.72 -9.93 -4.26
N SER A 304 3.33 -10.89 -4.94
CA SER A 304 4.77 -11.05 -5.00
C SER A 304 5.10 -11.38 -6.46
N GLY A 305 5.56 -10.35 -7.19
CA GLY A 305 5.75 -10.43 -8.62
C GLY A 305 6.06 -9.10 -9.29
N VAL A 306 5.99 -9.09 -10.61
CA VAL A 306 6.15 -7.89 -11.43
C VAL A 306 4.79 -7.47 -11.94
N ALA A 307 4.31 -6.32 -11.47
CA ALA A 307 3.10 -5.69 -11.96
C ALA A 307 3.43 -4.74 -13.13
N GLU A 308 2.44 -4.45 -13.98
CA GLU A 308 2.57 -3.49 -15.07
C GLU A 308 1.66 -2.29 -14.83
N GLY A 309 2.26 -1.13 -14.55
CA GLY A 309 1.60 0.11 -14.25
C GLY A 309 2.07 0.74 -12.94
N SER A 310 2.69 1.92 -13.04
CA SER A 310 3.16 2.72 -11.90
C SER A 310 2.33 3.99 -11.70
N GLN A 311 1.60 4.40 -12.74
CA GLN A 311 0.80 5.61 -12.71
C GLN A 311 -0.47 5.44 -13.54
N TRP A 312 -1.61 5.85 -12.97
CA TRP A 312 -2.86 6.08 -13.69
C TRP A 312 -2.95 7.55 -14.07
N ARG A 313 -3.12 7.83 -15.36
CA ARG A 313 -3.36 9.18 -15.86
C ARG A 313 -4.73 9.28 -16.51
N GLY A 314 -5.47 10.34 -16.18
CA GLY A 314 -6.78 10.58 -16.76
C GLY A 314 -7.18 12.03 -16.75
N THR A 315 -8.11 12.39 -17.64
CA THR A 315 -8.79 13.69 -17.65
C THR A 315 -10.27 13.43 -17.41
N LEU A 316 -10.78 13.97 -16.30
CA LEU A 316 -12.19 13.87 -15.94
C LEU A 316 -12.98 14.84 -16.82
N SER A 317 -13.62 14.34 -17.86
CA SER A 317 -14.37 15.15 -18.82
C SER A 317 -15.69 14.48 -19.19
N ASP A 318 -16.61 15.26 -19.72
CA ASP A 318 -17.83 14.70 -20.27
C ASP A 318 -17.56 13.95 -21.59
N ARG A 319 -18.43 13.00 -21.91
CA ARG A 319 -18.28 12.21 -23.12
C ARG A 319 -18.26 13.10 -24.37
N GLY A 320 -17.18 13.01 -25.12
CA GLY A 320 -16.99 13.81 -26.34
C GLY A 320 -16.56 15.26 -26.10
N SER A 321 -16.20 15.61 -24.86
CA SER A 321 -15.68 16.92 -24.48
C SER A 321 -14.27 16.80 -23.91
N SER A 322 -13.50 17.89 -23.94
CA SER A 322 -12.25 18.06 -23.20
C SER A 322 -12.47 18.64 -21.79
N GLN A 323 -13.73 18.96 -21.43
CA GLN A 323 -14.12 19.64 -20.20
C GLN A 323 -15.16 18.81 -19.45
N LEU A 324 -15.25 19.04 -18.14
CA LEU A 324 -16.28 18.52 -17.26
C LEU A 324 -17.23 19.66 -16.89
N ALA A 325 -18.48 19.59 -17.39
CA ALA A 325 -19.52 20.49 -16.94
C ALA A 325 -19.76 20.27 -15.44
N ILE A 326 -19.82 21.35 -14.67
CA ILE A 326 -20.15 21.26 -13.25
C ILE A 326 -21.54 20.63 -13.08
N PRO A 327 -21.77 19.75 -12.10
CA PRO A 327 -23.09 19.20 -11.87
C PRO A 327 -24.09 20.29 -11.48
N GLN A 328 -25.38 20.03 -11.64
CA GLN A 328 -26.42 20.92 -11.16
C GLN A 328 -26.32 21.13 -9.65
N PRO A 329 -26.77 22.27 -9.08
CA PRO A 329 -26.77 22.48 -7.65
C PRO A 329 -27.42 21.31 -6.90
N GLY A 330 -26.75 20.81 -5.85
CA GLY A 330 -27.17 19.64 -5.09
C GLY A 330 -26.89 18.29 -5.76
N ALA A 331 -26.40 18.27 -7.01
CA ALA A 331 -25.99 17.04 -7.68
C ALA A 331 -24.49 16.75 -7.52
N HIS A 332 -24.11 15.49 -7.76
CA HIS A 332 -22.74 14.99 -7.59
C HIS A 332 -22.35 14.13 -8.77
N ILE A 333 -21.08 14.25 -9.19
CA ILE A 333 -20.41 13.33 -10.14
C ILE A 333 -19.25 12.68 -9.40
N SER A 334 -19.19 11.35 -9.41
CA SER A 334 -18.19 10.56 -8.68
C SER A 334 -17.44 9.62 -9.60
N TYR A 335 -16.15 9.46 -9.32
CA TYR A 335 -15.26 8.54 -10.04
C TYR A 335 -14.61 7.58 -9.05
N GLY A 336 -14.77 6.27 -9.28
CA GLY A 336 -14.12 5.25 -8.47
C GLY A 336 -12.59 5.32 -8.58
N LEU A 337 -11.89 5.22 -7.46
CA LEU A 337 -10.43 5.12 -7.36
C LEU A 337 -10.05 3.75 -6.83
N SER A 338 -9.11 3.10 -7.50
CA SER A 338 -8.61 1.78 -7.12
C SER A 338 -9.71 0.70 -7.06
N THR A 339 -10.65 0.74 -8.02
CA THR A 339 -11.72 -0.26 -8.13
C THR A 339 -11.15 -1.65 -8.41
N LEU A 340 -11.77 -2.66 -7.79
CA LEU A 340 -11.33 -4.06 -7.78
C LEU A 340 -12.22 -4.92 -8.69
N GLU A 341 -11.95 -6.22 -8.74
CA GLU A 341 -12.79 -7.24 -9.43
C GLU A 341 -14.25 -7.21 -8.97
N ARG A 342 -14.46 -6.88 -7.71
CA ARG A 342 -15.76 -6.57 -7.10
C ARG A 342 -15.65 -5.21 -6.42
N ASN A 343 -16.78 -4.58 -6.16
CA ASN A 343 -16.86 -3.23 -5.61
C ASN A 343 -16.43 -2.17 -6.63
N THR A 344 -17.08 -2.21 -7.78
CA THR A 344 -16.87 -1.28 -8.91
C THR A 344 -17.81 -0.08 -8.89
N PHE A 345 -18.69 0.02 -7.87
CA PHE A 345 -19.79 0.99 -7.80
C PHE A 345 -20.65 0.97 -9.06
N GLY A 346 -21.00 -0.22 -9.55
CA GLY A 346 -21.84 -0.43 -10.72
C GLY A 346 -21.19 -0.10 -12.08
N THR A 347 -19.98 0.45 -12.10
CA THR A 347 -19.29 0.82 -13.35
C THR A 347 -18.70 -0.38 -14.11
N GLY A 348 -18.46 -1.49 -13.43
CA GLY A 348 -17.75 -2.65 -13.96
C GLY A 348 -16.26 -2.41 -14.23
N GLN A 349 -15.72 -1.24 -13.91
CA GLN A 349 -14.31 -0.93 -14.16
C GLN A 349 -13.40 -1.57 -13.11
N VAL A 350 -12.40 -2.31 -13.55
CA VAL A 350 -11.32 -2.85 -12.71
C VAL A 350 -10.03 -2.10 -13.02
N GLN A 351 -9.49 -1.40 -12.01
CA GLN A 351 -8.30 -0.54 -12.17
C GLN A 351 -7.00 -1.24 -11.74
N SER A 352 -7.10 -2.40 -11.10
CA SER A 352 -5.95 -3.13 -10.57
C SER A 352 -4.93 -3.50 -11.65
N ALA A 353 -3.67 -3.11 -11.45
CA ALA A 353 -2.58 -3.41 -12.38
C ALA A 353 -2.37 -4.92 -12.56
N PRO A 354 -2.21 -5.43 -13.78
CA PRO A 354 -1.94 -6.84 -14.02
C PRO A 354 -0.56 -7.23 -13.48
N VAL A 355 -0.43 -8.45 -12.96
CA VAL A 355 0.87 -9.02 -12.53
C VAL A 355 1.32 -10.02 -13.58
N THR A 356 2.36 -9.65 -14.33
CA THR A 356 2.83 -10.38 -15.52
C THR A 356 3.79 -11.53 -15.19
N ALA A 357 4.56 -11.40 -14.11
CA ALA A 357 5.39 -12.47 -13.57
C ALA A 357 5.12 -12.59 -12.05
N ARG A 358 4.75 -13.79 -11.58
CA ARG A 358 4.35 -14.00 -10.18
C ARG A 358 4.53 -15.44 -9.74
N TYR A 359 4.55 -15.67 -8.44
CA TYR A 359 4.41 -17.03 -7.90
C TYR A 359 2.98 -17.55 -8.03
N GLY A 360 2.83 -18.86 -8.10
CA GLY A 360 1.53 -19.51 -8.31
C GLY A 360 0.48 -19.22 -7.22
N ASP A 361 0.94 -18.93 -6.01
CA ASP A 361 0.12 -18.68 -4.81
C ASP A 361 -0.13 -17.19 -4.53
N THR A 362 0.31 -16.26 -5.40
CA THR A 362 0.16 -14.81 -5.21
C THR A 362 -0.84 -14.18 -6.16
N ALA A 363 -1.21 -12.92 -5.92
CA ALA A 363 -2.27 -12.22 -6.64
C ALA A 363 -2.04 -12.13 -8.15
N TYR A 364 -3.11 -12.24 -8.94
CA TYR A 364 -3.10 -12.05 -10.39
C TYR A 364 -3.02 -10.58 -10.80
N ARG A 365 -3.44 -9.69 -9.90
CA ARG A 365 -3.46 -8.24 -10.09
C ARG A 365 -2.97 -7.56 -8.82
N ALA A 366 -2.40 -6.38 -8.95
CA ALA A 366 -2.08 -5.53 -7.81
C ALA A 366 -3.37 -4.92 -7.24
N ASN A 367 -4.16 -5.77 -6.60
CA ASN A 367 -5.42 -5.37 -5.99
C ASN A 367 -5.17 -4.28 -4.94
N GLY A 368 -5.86 -3.13 -5.09
CA GLY A 368 -5.62 -1.96 -4.26
C GLY A 368 -4.65 -0.95 -4.86
N ASN A 369 -3.90 -1.29 -5.93
CA ASN A 369 -2.96 -0.37 -6.59
C ASN A 369 -1.97 0.33 -5.63
N TYR A 370 -1.55 -0.35 -4.57
CA TYR A 370 -0.62 0.21 -3.58
C TYR A 370 0.70 0.64 -4.23
N GLY A 371 1.11 1.88 -3.99
CA GLY A 371 2.28 2.49 -4.59
C GLY A 371 2.05 3.06 -5.99
N ILE A 372 0.86 2.90 -6.59
CA ILE A 372 0.51 3.48 -7.89
C ILE A 372 0.04 4.93 -7.69
N GLU A 373 0.55 5.82 -8.54
CA GLU A 373 0.14 7.23 -8.56
C GLU A 373 -1.14 7.40 -9.39
N TYR A 374 -2.13 8.09 -8.85
CA TYR A 374 -3.24 8.66 -9.60
C TYR A 374 -2.93 10.13 -9.90
N ASN A 375 -2.94 10.51 -11.17
CA ASN A 375 -2.71 11.86 -11.65
C ASN A 375 -3.85 12.27 -12.58
N LEU A 376 -4.79 13.03 -12.05
CA LEU A 376 -6.09 13.30 -12.65
C LEU A 376 -6.25 14.78 -12.93
N ALA A 377 -6.43 15.15 -14.21
CA ALA A 377 -6.84 16.47 -14.60
C ALA A 377 -8.36 16.61 -14.48
N VAL A 378 -8.83 17.74 -13.92
CA VAL A 378 -10.24 18.05 -13.71
C VAL A 378 -10.53 19.43 -14.32
N PRO A 379 -10.75 19.50 -15.65
CA PRO A 379 -11.02 20.76 -16.36
C PRO A 379 -12.50 21.15 -16.25
N LEU A 380 -12.85 21.87 -15.18
CA LEU A 380 -14.23 22.30 -14.89
C LEU A 380 -14.70 23.42 -15.83
N VAL A 381 -15.98 23.41 -16.18
CA VAL A 381 -16.65 24.51 -16.87
C VAL A 381 -18.03 24.76 -16.28
N ASN A 382 -18.35 26.03 -16.00
CA ASN A 382 -19.68 26.44 -15.56
C ASN A 382 -20.54 26.81 -16.79
N ASN A 383 -21.40 25.88 -17.22
CA ASN A 383 -22.35 26.07 -18.34
C ASN A 383 -23.67 26.68 -17.90
N THR A 384 -23.78 27.14 -16.63
CA THR A 384 -25.00 27.82 -16.13
C THR A 384 -24.93 29.33 -16.32
N ASP A 385 -26.02 30.03 -16.09
CA ASP A 385 -26.16 31.50 -16.24
C ASP A 385 -25.81 32.27 -14.95
N SER A 386 -25.38 31.61 -13.90
CA SER A 386 -25.02 32.22 -12.62
C SER A 386 -23.74 31.63 -12.03
N PRO A 387 -23.00 32.40 -11.19
CA PRO A 387 -21.84 31.89 -10.51
C PRO A 387 -22.20 30.66 -9.63
N LYS A 388 -21.34 29.64 -9.64
CA LYS A 388 -21.51 28.42 -8.86
C LYS A 388 -20.23 28.05 -8.11
N THR A 389 -20.40 27.64 -6.86
CA THR A 389 -19.28 27.08 -6.05
C THR A 389 -19.25 25.59 -6.21
N VAL A 390 -18.10 25.09 -6.65
CA VAL A 390 -17.81 23.66 -6.87
C VAL A 390 -16.84 23.19 -5.81
N ALA A 391 -17.16 22.06 -5.20
CA ALA A 391 -16.34 21.37 -4.24
C ALA A 391 -15.79 20.05 -4.82
N LEU A 392 -14.53 19.76 -4.55
CA LEU A 392 -13.87 18.50 -4.82
C LEU A 392 -13.62 17.78 -3.50
N SER A 393 -14.08 16.55 -3.36
CA SER A 393 -13.89 15.73 -2.16
C SER A 393 -13.46 14.31 -2.50
N MET A 394 -12.84 13.62 -1.54
CA MET A 394 -12.59 12.18 -1.58
C MET A 394 -13.43 11.53 -0.49
N GLN A 395 -14.09 10.40 -0.80
CA GLN A 395 -15.06 9.74 0.07
C GLN A 395 -14.78 8.24 0.14
N THR A 396 -15.26 7.61 1.21
CA THR A 396 -15.14 6.16 1.43
C THR A 396 -16.53 5.51 1.58
N PRO A 397 -17.34 5.47 0.49
CA PRO A 397 -18.69 4.91 0.55
C PRO A 397 -18.68 3.42 0.85
N LEU A 398 -19.85 2.87 1.14
CA LEU A 398 -20.05 1.43 1.25
C LEU A 398 -19.80 0.77 -0.11
N GLN A 399 -19.08 -0.32 -0.08
CA GLN A 399 -18.70 -1.06 -1.29
C GLN A 399 -19.93 -1.70 -1.92
N ASN A 400 -20.16 -1.47 -3.23
CA ASN A 400 -21.32 -1.92 -3.97
C ASN A 400 -20.97 -2.16 -5.45
N ASP A 401 -21.62 -3.15 -6.09
CA ASP A 401 -21.48 -3.45 -7.52
C ASP A 401 -22.74 -3.19 -8.34
N SER A 402 -23.85 -2.88 -7.69
CA SER A 402 -25.17 -2.78 -8.33
C SER A 402 -25.68 -1.36 -8.50
N LEU A 403 -25.11 -0.38 -7.80
CA LEU A 403 -25.53 1.02 -7.87
C LEU A 403 -24.46 1.86 -8.58
N ASN A 404 -24.88 2.63 -9.59
CA ASN A 404 -24.07 3.66 -10.25
C ASN A 404 -24.77 5.02 -10.34
N ASP A 405 -25.94 5.15 -9.78
CA ASP A 405 -26.74 6.38 -9.67
C ASP A 405 -26.84 6.91 -8.23
N ALA A 406 -26.27 6.20 -7.29
CA ALA A 406 -26.17 6.61 -5.89
C ALA A 406 -24.95 5.96 -5.20
N LEU A 407 -24.50 6.58 -4.11
CA LEU A 407 -23.55 6.00 -3.18
C LEU A 407 -24.17 5.92 -1.78
N GLU A 408 -23.77 4.89 -1.06
CA GLU A 408 -24.25 4.62 0.29
C GLU A 408 -23.17 4.95 1.32
N PHE A 409 -23.59 5.57 2.41
CA PHE A 409 -22.73 5.95 3.53
C PHE A 409 -23.38 5.56 4.84
N TYR A 410 -22.64 5.59 5.93
CA TYR A 410 -23.23 5.49 7.25
C TYR A 410 -23.56 6.89 7.79
N ALA A 411 -24.69 7.03 8.48
CA ALA A 411 -25.03 8.25 9.23
C ALA A 411 -23.95 8.55 10.29
N SER A 412 -23.40 7.49 10.88
CA SER A 412 -22.23 7.51 11.75
C SER A 412 -21.22 6.50 11.21
N PRO A 413 -20.12 6.95 10.61
CA PRO A 413 -19.10 6.06 10.06
C PRO A 413 -18.58 5.06 11.09
N GLU A 414 -18.28 3.84 10.65
CA GLU A 414 -17.65 2.84 11.52
C GLU A 414 -16.28 3.34 12.02
N PRO A 415 -15.87 3.02 13.25
CA PRO A 415 -14.52 3.37 13.76
C PRO A 415 -13.43 2.51 13.11
N ARG A 416 -13.58 2.17 11.83
CA ARG A 416 -12.66 1.38 11.02
C ARG A 416 -12.12 2.22 9.88
N VAL A 417 -10.85 2.53 9.96
CA VAL A 417 -10.18 3.34 8.95
C VAL A 417 -10.09 2.57 7.62
N PHE A 418 -10.56 3.19 6.54
CA PHE A 418 -10.50 2.67 5.18
C PHE A 418 -9.52 3.42 4.29
N PHE A 419 -9.14 4.63 4.65
CA PHE A 419 -8.13 5.38 3.92
C PHE A 419 -7.27 6.21 4.87
N ARG A 420 -5.96 6.15 4.67
CA ARG A 420 -4.98 7.05 5.29
C ARG A 420 -3.97 7.45 4.24
N GLY A 421 -3.90 8.72 3.92
CA GLY A 421 -2.94 9.16 2.91
C GLY A 421 -3.02 10.64 2.60
N THR A 422 -2.01 11.13 1.90
CA THR A 422 -1.97 12.51 1.45
C THR A 422 -2.52 12.62 0.03
N VAL A 423 -3.47 13.54 -0.15
CA VAL A 423 -3.98 13.94 -1.45
C VAL A 423 -3.48 15.36 -1.75
N LEU A 424 -2.92 15.56 -2.93
CA LEU A 424 -2.52 16.86 -3.45
C LEU A 424 -3.57 17.36 -4.44
N VAL A 425 -4.09 18.57 -4.21
CA VAL A 425 -4.92 19.27 -5.18
C VAL A 425 -4.19 20.54 -5.60
N ILE A 426 -3.97 20.67 -6.92
CA ILE A 426 -3.38 21.87 -7.53
C ILE A 426 -4.50 22.60 -8.27
N TYR A 427 -4.73 23.86 -7.95
CA TYR A 427 -5.80 24.66 -8.54
C TYR A 427 -5.53 26.16 -8.43
N GLN A 428 -6.24 26.96 -9.23
CA GLN A 428 -6.32 28.39 -9.07
C GLN A 428 -7.48 28.73 -8.14
N ALA A 429 -7.18 29.38 -7.02
CA ALA A 429 -8.21 29.84 -6.07
C ALA A 429 -8.93 31.10 -6.58
N ASP A 430 -10.04 31.47 -5.94
CA ASP A 430 -10.87 32.62 -6.34
C ASP A 430 -10.15 33.95 -6.20
N ASP A 431 -9.07 34.04 -5.42
CA ASP A 431 -8.16 35.17 -5.33
C ASP A 431 -7.14 35.27 -6.50
N GLY A 432 -7.27 34.37 -7.50
CA GLY A 432 -6.39 34.28 -8.67
C GLY A 432 -5.03 33.64 -8.43
N ARG A 433 -4.74 33.18 -7.20
CA ARG A 433 -3.47 32.55 -6.86
C ARG A 433 -3.49 31.05 -7.13
N SER A 434 -2.42 30.53 -7.69
CA SER A 434 -2.20 29.07 -7.78
C SER A 434 -1.92 28.50 -6.40
N ARG A 435 -2.60 27.42 -6.06
CA ARG A 435 -2.45 26.68 -4.79
C ARG A 435 -2.08 25.25 -5.05
N ALA A 436 -1.24 24.69 -4.19
CA ALA A 436 -0.93 23.28 -4.09
C ALA A 436 -1.29 22.83 -2.66
N ALA A 437 -2.49 22.29 -2.50
CA ALA A 437 -3.02 21.88 -1.20
C ALA A 437 -2.71 20.39 -0.96
N TYR A 438 -1.79 20.13 -0.04
CA TYR A 438 -1.54 18.78 0.47
C TYR A 438 -2.45 18.55 1.68
N THR A 439 -3.39 17.63 1.58
CA THR A 439 -4.33 17.30 2.65
C THR A 439 -4.09 15.86 3.09
N TYR A 440 -3.81 15.65 4.36
CA TYR A 440 -3.77 14.31 4.94
C TYR A 440 -5.18 13.89 5.34
N LEU A 441 -5.61 12.77 4.81
CA LEU A 441 -6.91 12.18 5.09
C LEU A 441 -6.75 10.96 5.99
N VAL A 442 -7.62 10.86 6.98
CA VAL A 442 -7.94 9.62 7.70
C VAL A 442 -9.44 9.48 7.61
N GLN A 443 -9.91 8.51 6.86
CA GLN A 443 -11.33 8.31 6.60
C GLN A 443 -11.77 6.91 7.01
N ASN A 444 -12.92 6.85 7.65
CA ASN A 444 -13.53 5.62 8.10
C ASN A 444 -14.45 5.02 7.03
N ARG A 445 -14.79 3.74 7.19
CA ARG A 445 -15.76 3.08 6.32
C ARG A 445 -17.12 3.79 6.36
N GLY A 446 -17.69 4.04 5.19
CA GLY A 446 -18.99 4.71 5.05
C GLY A 446 -18.93 6.21 5.33
N GLU A 447 -17.76 6.85 5.24
CA GLU A 447 -17.58 8.27 5.54
C GLU A 447 -17.71 9.14 4.28
N GLN A 448 -18.52 10.19 4.37
CA GLN A 448 -18.55 11.28 3.40
C GLN A 448 -17.34 12.18 3.64
N GLY A 449 -16.63 12.52 2.56
CA GLY A 449 -15.46 13.38 2.65
C GLY A 449 -15.80 14.86 2.79
N THR A 450 -14.95 15.59 3.51
CA THR A 450 -14.93 17.05 3.48
C THR A 450 -14.26 17.56 2.20
N PRO A 451 -14.58 18.79 1.72
CA PRO A 451 -13.92 19.36 0.55
C PRO A 451 -12.41 19.46 0.70
N LEU A 452 -11.67 18.98 -0.31
CA LEU A 452 -10.22 19.17 -0.49
C LEU A 452 -9.90 20.53 -1.12
N ALA A 453 -10.81 20.99 -1.97
CA ALA A 453 -10.76 22.30 -2.61
C ALA A 453 -12.17 22.78 -2.95
N GLU A 454 -12.38 24.09 -2.88
CA GLU A 454 -13.61 24.76 -3.33
C GLU A 454 -13.22 25.94 -4.20
N VAL A 455 -13.95 26.14 -5.30
CA VAL A 455 -13.77 27.24 -6.24
C VAL A 455 -15.11 27.73 -6.73
N THR A 456 -15.22 29.04 -6.96
CA THR A 456 -16.41 29.66 -7.53
C THR A 456 -16.14 30.02 -8.99
N LEU A 457 -16.95 29.50 -9.91
CA LEU A 457 -16.84 29.73 -11.34
C LEU A 457 -17.98 30.67 -11.77
N ALA A 458 -17.62 31.75 -12.46
CA ALA A 458 -18.58 32.62 -13.15
C ALA A 458 -19.24 31.90 -14.35
N PRO A 459 -20.37 32.38 -14.89
CA PRO A 459 -20.97 31.80 -16.09
C PRO A 459 -19.97 31.72 -17.24
N GLY A 460 -19.84 30.55 -17.86
CA GLY A 460 -18.88 30.29 -18.96
C GLY A 460 -17.43 30.15 -18.52
N GLU A 461 -17.12 30.34 -17.24
CA GLU A 461 -15.75 30.19 -16.73
C GLU A 461 -15.27 28.76 -16.78
N GLN A 462 -13.99 28.61 -17.12
CA GLN A 462 -13.25 27.36 -17.10
C GLN A 462 -12.19 27.41 -16.01
N ARG A 463 -12.02 26.31 -15.26
CA ARG A 463 -11.02 26.22 -14.22
C ARG A 463 -10.43 24.83 -14.15
N ASP A 464 -9.12 24.76 -14.35
CA ASP A 464 -8.38 23.50 -14.26
C ASP A 464 -8.00 23.21 -12.83
N MET A 465 -8.22 21.96 -12.43
CA MET A 465 -7.69 21.37 -11.20
C MET A 465 -6.88 20.13 -11.54
N THR A 466 -5.92 19.78 -10.70
CA THR A 466 -5.21 18.51 -10.77
C THR A 466 -5.27 17.84 -9.42
N VAL A 467 -5.63 16.57 -9.41
CA VAL A 467 -5.62 15.72 -8.21
C VAL A 467 -4.51 14.69 -8.34
N GLN A 468 -3.65 14.60 -7.34
CA GLN A 468 -2.58 13.62 -7.29
C GLN A 468 -2.57 12.91 -5.94
N LEU A 469 -2.42 11.59 -5.97
CA LEU A 469 -2.15 10.78 -4.79
C LEU A 469 -1.37 9.54 -5.19
N LEU A 470 -0.53 9.05 -4.30
CA LEU A 470 0.00 7.70 -4.34
C LEU A 470 -0.88 6.84 -3.45
N TYR A 471 -1.48 5.80 -4.02
CA TYR A 471 -2.44 4.97 -3.26
C TYR A 471 -1.71 4.18 -2.17
N PRO A 472 -2.03 4.41 -0.89
CA PRO A 472 -1.24 3.87 0.21
C PRO A 472 -1.63 2.43 0.56
N PRO A 473 -0.70 1.59 1.05
CA PRO A 473 -1.02 0.25 1.54
C PRO A 473 -1.89 0.26 2.81
N ASP A 474 -1.97 1.41 3.48
CA ASP A 474 -2.83 1.63 4.66
C ASP A 474 -4.30 1.93 4.27
N ALA A 475 -4.72 1.61 3.05
CA ALA A 475 -6.08 1.83 2.55
C ALA A 475 -6.79 0.51 2.22
N THR A 476 -8.11 0.54 2.39
CA THR A 476 -9.03 -0.52 1.92
C THR A 476 -9.81 0.00 0.72
N PRO A 477 -9.43 -0.39 -0.52
CA PRO A 477 -10.08 0.10 -1.73
C PRO A 477 -11.51 -0.45 -1.91
N PRO A 478 -12.33 0.20 -2.74
CA PRO A 478 -12.11 1.47 -3.45
C PRO A 478 -12.56 2.70 -2.65
N GLN A 479 -12.06 3.87 -3.05
CA GLN A 479 -12.60 5.18 -2.68
C GLN A 479 -13.24 5.85 -3.90
N VAL A 480 -13.83 7.04 -3.71
CA VAL A 480 -14.35 7.85 -4.82
C VAL A 480 -13.84 9.29 -4.72
N LEU A 481 -13.56 9.88 -5.89
CA LEU A 481 -13.35 11.31 -6.06
C LEU A 481 -14.66 11.92 -6.52
N THR A 482 -15.20 12.88 -5.77
CA THR A 482 -16.53 13.47 -6.02
C THR A 482 -16.41 14.96 -6.30
N ILE A 483 -17.07 15.40 -7.38
CA ILE A 483 -17.29 16.79 -7.74
C ILE A 483 -18.75 17.12 -7.43
N SER A 484 -18.98 18.18 -6.66
CA SER A 484 -20.32 18.64 -6.28
C SER A 484 -20.47 20.14 -6.47
N THR A 485 -21.66 20.59 -6.85
CA THR A 485 -21.99 22.02 -6.90
C THR A 485 -22.85 22.35 -5.69
N ARG A 486 -22.44 23.39 -4.94
CA ARG A 486 -23.18 23.89 -3.78
C ARG A 486 -24.52 24.49 -4.23
N GLU A 487 -25.52 24.38 -3.36
CA GLU A 487 -26.82 25.03 -3.57
C GLU A 487 -26.71 26.57 -3.55
#